data_55529bc739dbbd2fdf9f94e41c906838
#
_entry.id   55529bc739dbbd2fdf9f94e41c906838
#
_cell.length_a   1.000
_cell.length_b   1.000
_cell.length_c   1.000
_cell.angle_alpha   90.00
_cell.angle_beta   90.00
_cell.angle_gamma   90.00
#
_symmetry.space_group_name_H-M   'P 1'
#
loop_
_entity.id
_entity.type
_entity.pdbx_description
1 polymer ?
#
loop_
_entity_poly.entity_id
_entity_poly.type
_entity_poly.pdbx_seq_one_letter_code
_entity_poly.pdbx_strand_id
1 'polypeptide(L)'
;MSHVTITAEQGEAKLAWLPLTDALAHGHTLPKAEIRDSFLYRGKDTVLSRAAWIDGLGIAVKTATIFPGNPAQGRPMVNGAVTLFDDATGELTALIDFHLVTRWKTIGDSLLAARRLARKDSDTILIVGAGTQGRNAREAYGTLFPKARFRVWNRTPATAESFAAEFDNTEAAPDLEQAVRAADIVITTTMATEPLIRGDWLRPGQHLDLIGAYRPDMREADDEALKRATIFVDSRDTTLDHIGELKIPLADGTIQRDDIRADYYDLPSGHFARDSDDQITLFKNGGGAHLDLMTARHILDVCA
;
A
#
# COMPACT_ATOMS: atom_id res chain seq x y z
N MET A 1 -18.77 -13.97 -26.38
CA MET A 1 -17.55 -13.40 -25.76
C MET A 1 -17.25 -14.22 -24.52
N SER A 2 -16.08 -14.85 -24.44
CA SER A 2 -15.67 -15.64 -23.27
C SER A 2 -14.69 -14.79 -22.45
N HIS A 3 -15.12 -14.28 -21.30
CA HIS A 3 -14.22 -13.69 -20.31
C HIS A 3 -13.74 -14.75 -19.32
N VAL A 4 -12.60 -14.51 -18.69
CA VAL A 4 -12.05 -15.37 -17.63
C VAL A 4 -12.57 -14.90 -16.27
N THR A 5 -12.98 -15.84 -15.40
CA THR A 5 -13.25 -15.53 -14.00
C THR A 5 -12.12 -16.08 -13.14
N ILE A 6 -11.50 -15.22 -12.31
CA ILE A 6 -10.36 -15.58 -11.46
C ILE A 6 -10.79 -15.41 -9.99
N THR A 7 -10.82 -16.52 -9.27
CA THR A 7 -11.13 -16.56 -7.83
C THR A 7 -9.87 -16.21 -7.01
N ALA A 8 -10.07 -15.87 -5.73
CA ALA A 8 -8.96 -15.64 -4.81
C ALA A 8 -8.02 -16.86 -4.74
N GLU A 9 -8.57 -18.09 -4.62
CA GLU A 9 -7.78 -19.32 -4.55
C GLU A 9 -6.91 -19.54 -5.79
N GLN A 10 -7.46 -19.31 -6.99
CA GLN A 10 -6.72 -19.47 -8.25
C GLN A 10 -5.57 -18.45 -8.35
N GLY A 11 -5.81 -17.21 -7.94
CA GLY A 11 -4.79 -16.16 -7.95
C GLY A 11 -3.70 -16.40 -6.93
N GLU A 12 -4.06 -16.68 -5.67
CA GLU A 12 -3.09 -16.94 -4.60
C GLU A 12 -2.13 -18.09 -4.92
N ALA A 13 -2.60 -19.11 -5.64
CA ALA A 13 -1.77 -20.26 -6.03
C ALA A 13 -0.66 -19.92 -7.07
N LYS A 14 -0.79 -18.80 -7.79
CA LYS A 14 0.11 -18.45 -8.90
C LYS A 14 0.88 -17.15 -8.71
N LEU A 15 0.40 -16.28 -7.82
CA LEU A 15 0.99 -14.96 -7.60
C LEU A 15 2.26 -15.04 -6.75
N ALA A 16 3.20 -14.15 -7.03
CA ALA A 16 4.40 -13.93 -6.25
C ALA A 16 4.69 -12.43 -6.11
N TRP A 17 5.17 -12.02 -4.93
CA TRP A 17 5.32 -10.61 -4.56
C TRP A 17 6.31 -9.86 -5.46
N LEU A 18 7.51 -10.42 -5.71
CA LEU A 18 8.53 -9.73 -6.50
C LEU A 18 8.14 -9.56 -7.98
N PRO A 19 7.59 -10.58 -8.68
CA PRO A 19 7.04 -10.41 -10.02
C PRO A 19 5.93 -9.35 -10.11
N LEU A 20 5.05 -9.26 -9.11
CA LEU A 20 4.06 -8.20 -9.05
C LEU A 20 4.71 -6.81 -8.99
N THR A 21 5.74 -6.63 -8.15
CA THR A 21 6.42 -5.32 -8.10
C THR A 21 7.10 -4.96 -9.41
N ASP A 22 7.58 -5.95 -10.18
CA ASP A 22 8.11 -5.70 -11.53
C ASP A 22 7.00 -5.28 -12.51
N ALA A 23 5.81 -5.89 -12.42
CA ALA A 23 4.64 -5.51 -13.20
C ALA A 23 4.14 -4.08 -12.86
N LEU A 24 4.10 -3.72 -11.56
CA LEU A 24 3.78 -2.36 -11.13
C LEU A 24 4.80 -1.34 -11.63
N ALA A 25 6.09 -1.63 -11.50
CA ALA A 25 7.15 -0.76 -12.02
C ALA A 25 7.04 -0.57 -13.53
N HIS A 26 6.78 -1.66 -14.28
CA HIS A 26 6.55 -1.59 -15.72
C HIS A 26 5.32 -0.75 -16.08
N GLY A 27 4.20 -0.93 -15.38
CA GLY A 27 2.97 -0.17 -15.61
C GLY A 27 3.16 1.34 -15.48
N HIS A 28 4.07 1.80 -14.61
CA HIS A 28 4.41 3.21 -14.46
C HIS A 28 5.38 3.74 -15.54
N THR A 29 5.89 2.89 -16.44
CA THR A 29 6.62 3.33 -17.64
C THR A 29 5.71 3.60 -18.84
N LEU A 30 4.44 3.16 -18.76
CA LEU A 30 3.40 3.43 -19.75
C LEU A 30 2.85 4.85 -19.60
N PRO A 31 2.02 5.33 -20.55
CA PRO A 31 1.32 6.60 -20.40
C PRO A 31 0.59 6.69 -19.06
N LYS A 32 0.56 7.90 -18.49
CA LYS A 32 -0.06 8.12 -17.19
C LYS A 32 -1.54 7.74 -17.22
N ALA A 33 -1.98 7.05 -16.17
CA ALA A 33 -3.34 6.56 -16.06
C ALA A 33 -4.38 7.69 -15.98
N GLU A 34 -5.47 7.57 -16.75
CA GLU A 34 -6.70 8.30 -16.51
C GLU A 34 -7.48 7.61 -15.38
N ILE A 35 -7.81 8.34 -14.32
CA ILE A 35 -8.45 7.80 -13.12
C ILE A 35 -9.73 8.56 -12.80
N ARG A 36 -10.78 7.83 -12.39
CA ARG A 36 -12.01 8.41 -11.85
C ARG A 36 -12.56 7.53 -10.71
N ASP A 37 -12.87 8.19 -9.60
CA ASP A 37 -13.59 7.59 -8.48
C ASP A 37 -15.01 8.18 -8.42
N SER A 38 -16.01 7.33 -8.15
CA SER A 38 -17.38 7.77 -7.93
C SER A 38 -17.96 7.09 -6.68
N PHE A 39 -18.79 7.83 -5.96
CA PHE A 39 -19.39 7.39 -4.71
C PHE A 39 -20.90 7.53 -4.76
N LEU A 40 -21.61 6.48 -4.33
CA LEU A 40 -23.05 6.51 -4.05
C LEU A 40 -23.27 6.22 -2.56
N TYR A 41 -24.09 7.02 -1.91
CA TYR A 41 -24.35 6.89 -0.48
C TYR A 41 -25.82 6.60 -0.22
N ARG A 42 -26.08 5.66 0.71
CA ARG A 42 -27.39 5.38 1.28
C ARG A 42 -27.26 5.23 2.80
N GLY A 43 -27.51 6.29 3.54
CA GLY A 43 -27.27 6.33 4.97
C GLY A 43 -25.78 6.12 5.28
N LYS A 44 -25.45 4.99 5.93
CA LYS A 44 -24.05 4.60 6.21
C LYS A 44 -23.44 3.68 5.14
N ASP A 45 -24.27 3.15 4.24
CA ASP A 45 -23.84 2.26 3.17
C ASP A 45 -23.23 3.07 2.02
N THR A 46 -22.18 2.54 1.41
CA THR A 46 -21.47 3.21 0.30
C THR A 46 -21.21 2.22 -0.82
N VAL A 47 -21.38 2.67 -2.06
CA VAL A 47 -20.80 2.05 -3.25
C VAL A 47 -19.68 2.96 -3.73
N LEU A 48 -18.48 2.45 -3.82
CA LEU A 48 -17.31 3.10 -4.44
C LEU A 48 -17.04 2.39 -5.76
N SER A 49 -17.06 3.13 -6.87
CA SER A 49 -16.59 2.64 -8.17
C SER A 49 -15.34 3.42 -8.57
N ARG A 50 -14.26 2.69 -8.86
CA ARG A 50 -12.95 3.23 -9.23
C ARG A 50 -12.62 2.73 -10.63
N ALA A 51 -12.35 3.62 -11.55
CA ALA A 51 -11.94 3.29 -12.91
C ALA A 51 -10.53 3.79 -13.18
N ALA A 52 -9.75 3.00 -13.89
CA ALA A 52 -8.46 3.40 -14.43
C ALA A 52 -8.34 2.94 -15.88
N TRP A 53 -7.76 3.79 -16.72
CA TRP A 53 -7.39 3.47 -18.09
C TRP A 53 -5.93 3.84 -18.32
N ILE A 54 -5.16 2.90 -18.83
CA ILE A 54 -3.75 3.08 -19.20
C ILE A 54 -3.59 2.60 -20.64
N ASP A 55 -3.22 3.50 -21.53
CA ASP A 55 -2.95 3.18 -22.94
C ASP A 55 -1.88 2.09 -23.05
N GLY A 56 -2.20 1.02 -23.79
CA GLY A 56 -1.33 -0.15 -23.94
C GLY A 56 -1.43 -1.20 -22.83
N LEU A 57 -2.23 -0.95 -21.76
CA LEU A 57 -2.45 -1.91 -20.68
C LEU A 57 -3.91 -2.37 -20.59
N GLY A 58 -4.87 -1.45 -20.78
CA GLY A 58 -6.29 -1.73 -20.72
C GLY A 58 -7.06 -0.85 -19.75
N ILE A 59 -8.26 -1.31 -19.40
CA ILE A 59 -9.17 -0.61 -18.49
C ILE A 59 -9.52 -1.53 -17.32
N ALA A 60 -9.55 -1.01 -16.09
CA ALA A 60 -10.13 -1.71 -14.96
C ALA A 60 -11.23 -0.87 -14.31
N VAL A 61 -12.30 -1.54 -13.90
CA VAL A 61 -13.31 -0.97 -13.01
C VAL A 61 -13.42 -1.84 -11.77
N LYS A 62 -13.04 -1.27 -10.63
CA LYS A 62 -13.17 -1.91 -9.33
C LYS A 62 -14.35 -1.30 -8.59
N THR A 63 -15.35 -2.13 -8.30
CA THR A 63 -16.49 -1.73 -7.48
C THR A 63 -16.38 -2.33 -6.09
N ALA A 64 -16.47 -1.48 -5.06
CA ALA A 64 -16.54 -1.88 -3.66
C ALA A 64 -17.89 -1.48 -3.08
N THR A 65 -18.54 -2.39 -2.35
CA THR A 65 -19.71 -2.10 -1.52
C THR A 65 -19.28 -2.12 -0.06
N ILE A 66 -19.58 -1.05 0.68
CA ILE A 66 -19.18 -0.87 2.08
C ILE A 66 -20.45 -0.77 2.91
N PHE A 67 -20.72 -1.82 3.69
CA PHE A 67 -21.93 -1.97 4.51
C PHE A 67 -21.53 -2.14 5.98
N PRO A 68 -21.42 -1.06 6.77
CA PRO A 68 -20.94 -1.11 8.15
C PRO A 68 -21.78 -1.96 9.09
N GLY A 69 -23.02 -2.27 8.74
CA GLY A 69 -23.90 -3.14 9.52
C GLY A 69 -23.68 -4.65 9.32
N ASN A 70 -22.94 -5.06 8.27
CA ASN A 70 -22.73 -6.46 7.93
C ASN A 70 -22.02 -7.29 9.03
N PRO A 71 -20.98 -6.77 9.72
CA PRO A 71 -20.29 -7.55 10.76
C PRO A 71 -21.19 -8.03 11.88
N ALA A 72 -22.22 -7.26 12.26
CA ALA A 72 -23.20 -7.67 13.24
C ALA A 72 -24.04 -8.90 12.81
N GLN A 73 -24.00 -9.25 11.50
CA GLN A 73 -24.67 -10.39 10.90
C GLN A 73 -23.69 -11.49 10.43
N GLY A 74 -22.40 -11.40 10.85
CA GLY A 74 -21.36 -12.35 10.45
C GLY A 74 -20.95 -12.26 8.97
N ARG A 75 -21.20 -11.12 8.30
CA ARG A 75 -20.87 -10.88 6.89
C ARG A 75 -19.72 -9.88 6.78
N PRO A 76 -18.87 -9.96 5.74
CA PRO A 76 -17.85 -8.96 5.48
C PRO A 76 -18.45 -7.55 5.30
N MET A 77 -17.83 -6.54 5.90
CA MET A 77 -18.23 -5.13 5.73
C MET A 77 -18.01 -4.64 4.31
N VAL A 78 -16.94 -5.11 3.67
CA VAL A 78 -16.55 -4.70 2.32
C VAL A 78 -16.60 -5.90 1.39
N ASN A 79 -17.27 -5.74 0.24
CA ASN A 79 -17.34 -6.72 -0.83
C ASN A 79 -17.17 -6.01 -2.17
N GLY A 80 -16.94 -6.75 -3.25
CA GLY A 80 -16.80 -6.13 -4.56
C GLY A 80 -16.34 -7.08 -5.65
N ALA A 81 -15.99 -6.49 -6.79
CA ALA A 81 -15.42 -7.17 -7.94
C ALA A 81 -14.50 -6.22 -8.71
N VAL A 82 -13.59 -6.78 -9.50
CA VAL A 82 -12.77 -6.05 -10.46
C VAL A 82 -13.04 -6.61 -11.84
N THR A 83 -13.42 -5.74 -12.79
CA THR A 83 -13.57 -6.07 -14.19
C THR A 83 -12.41 -5.48 -14.99
N LEU A 84 -11.84 -6.29 -15.90
CA LEU A 84 -10.84 -5.86 -16.86
C LEU A 84 -11.42 -5.83 -18.26
N PHE A 85 -11.04 -4.80 -19.03
CA PHE A 85 -11.42 -4.67 -20.41
C PHE A 85 -10.18 -4.47 -21.28
N ASP A 86 -10.26 -4.95 -22.50
CA ASP A 86 -9.22 -4.80 -23.52
C ASP A 86 -9.08 -3.33 -23.93
N ASP A 87 -7.84 -2.87 -24.11
CA ASP A 87 -7.52 -1.48 -24.42
C ASP A 87 -8.04 -1.04 -25.80
N ALA A 88 -7.95 -1.91 -26.80
CA ALA A 88 -8.26 -1.57 -28.19
C ALA A 88 -9.74 -1.73 -28.53
N THR A 89 -10.42 -2.73 -27.91
CA THR A 89 -11.79 -3.11 -28.28
C THR A 89 -12.83 -2.76 -27.21
N GLY A 90 -12.40 -2.53 -25.96
CA GLY A 90 -13.31 -2.33 -24.82
C GLY A 90 -14.08 -3.60 -24.43
N GLU A 91 -13.70 -4.78 -24.94
CA GLU A 91 -14.34 -6.04 -24.57
C GLU A 91 -13.95 -6.47 -23.17
N LEU A 92 -14.89 -7.06 -22.43
CA LEU A 92 -14.62 -7.64 -21.12
C LEU A 92 -13.68 -8.84 -21.26
N THR A 93 -12.50 -8.78 -20.63
CA THR A 93 -11.48 -9.83 -20.66
C THR A 93 -11.48 -10.68 -19.40
N ALA A 94 -11.71 -10.07 -18.23
CA ALA A 94 -11.73 -10.82 -16.96
C ALA A 94 -12.66 -10.22 -15.92
N LEU A 95 -13.16 -11.11 -15.04
CA LEU A 95 -13.77 -10.79 -13.74
C LEU A 95 -12.87 -11.38 -12.65
N ILE A 96 -12.35 -10.53 -11.76
CA ILE A 96 -11.34 -10.93 -10.76
C ILE A 96 -11.86 -10.65 -9.36
N ASP A 97 -11.53 -11.54 -8.42
CA ASP A 97 -11.87 -11.38 -7.01
C ASP A 97 -11.37 -10.06 -6.42
N PHE A 98 -12.24 -9.33 -5.75
CA PHE A 98 -11.97 -8.03 -5.15
C PHE A 98 -10.90 -8.07 -4.07
N HIS A 99 -10.96 -9.06 -3.19
CA HIS A 99 -10.04 -9.17 -2.06
C HIS A 99 -8.65 -9.56 -2.52
N LEU A 100 -8.56 -10.41 -3.55
CA LEU A 100 -7.30 -10.76 -4.20
C LEU A 100 -6.60 -9.50 -4.73
N VAL A 101 -7.26 -8.72 -5.60
CA VAL A 101 -6.67 -7.49 -6.15
C VAL A 101 -6.29 -6.53 -5.03
N THR A 102 -7.17 -6.33 -4.04
CA THR A 102 -6.93 -5.39 -2.94
C THR A 102 -5.73 -5.79 -2.07
N ARG A 103 -5.60 -7.08 -1.74
CA ARG A 103 -4.46 -7.60 -0.98
C ARG A 103 -3.16 -7.32 -1.71
N TRP A 104 -3.07 -7.82 -2.93
CA TRP A 104 -1.84 -7.79 -3.71
C TRP A 104 -1.43 -6.39 -4.12
N LYS A 105 -2.37 -5.55 -4.58
CA LYS A 105 -2.04 -4.18 -4.98
C LYS A 105 -1.54 -3.34 -3.82
N THR A 106 -2.17 -3.46 -2.63
CA THR A 106 -1.84 -2.60 -1.48
C THR A 106 -0.43 -2.88 -0.96
N ILE A 107 -0.09 -4.15 -0.82
CA ILE A 107 1.25 -4.52 -0.32
C ILE A 107 2.29 -4.52 -1.44
N GLY A 108 1.90 -4.89 -2.66
CA GLY A 108 2.81 -4.82 -3.82
C GLY A 108 3.30 -3.41 -4.09
N ASP A 109 2.43 -2.41 -3.92
CA ASP A 109 2.77 -0.99 -3.97
C ASP A 109 3.88 -0.63 -2.98
N SER A 110 3.67 -0.88 -1.69
CA SER A 110 4.66 -0.65 -0.64
C SER A 110 5.95 -1.47 -0.82
N LEU A 111 5.83 -2.71 -1.26
CA LEU A 111 7.00 -3.56 -1.50
C LEU A 111 7.85 -3.04 -2.67
N LEU A 112 7.23 -2.47 -3.71
CA LEU A 112 7.96 -1.79 -4.80
C LEU A 112 8.76 -0.61 -4.27
N ALA A 113 8.15 0.21 -3.40
CA ALA A 113 8.86 1.32 -2.75
C ALA A 113 10.03 0.82 -1.90
N ALA A 114 9.82 -0.18 -1.06
CA ALA A 114 10.88 -0.74 -0.23
C ALA A 114 12.06 -1.31 -1.05
N ARG A 115 11.80 -1.93 -2.20
CA ARG A 115 12.85 -2.40 -3.14
C ARG A 115 13.75 -1.28 -3.66
N ARG A 116 13.25 -0.04 -3.71
CA ARG A 116 13.96 1.15 -4.22
C ARG A 116 14.54 2.01 -3.12
N LEU A 117 13.85 2.09 -1.98
CA LEU A 117 14.10 3.09 -0.94
C LEU A 117 14.69 2.51 0.35
N ALA A 118 14.41 1.27 0.69
CA ALA A 118 15.04 0.63 1.84
C ALA A 118 16.49 0.26 1.56
N ARG A 119 17.32 0.24 2.59
CA ARG A 119 18.69 -0.24 2.49
C ARG A 119 18.69 -1.76 2.25
N LYS A 120 19.61 -2.23 1.42
CA LYS A 120 19.69 -3.66 1.07
C LYS A 120 20.12 -4.55 2.24
N ASP A 121 20.81 -3.98 3.21
CA ASP A 121 21.28 -4.64 4.42
C ASP A 121 20.31 -4.49 5.61
N SER A 122 19.09 -4.01 5.38
CA SER A 122 18.04 -3.95 6.41
C SER A 122 17.78 -5.33 7.00
N ASP A 123 17.91 -5.45 8.32
CA ASP A 123 17.79 -6.72 9.03
C ASP A 123 16.71 -6.73 10.12
N THR A 124 16.17 -5.56 10.46
CA THR A 124 15.13 -5.42 11.48
C THR A 124 13.95 -4.63 10.92
N ILE A 125 12.78 -5.27 10.84
CA ILE A 125 11.57 -4.68 10.28
C ILE A 125 10.49 -4.61 11.36
N LEU A 126 9.98 -3.40 11.61
CA LEU A 126 8.86 -3.18 12.52
C LEU A 126 7.56 -3.03 11.74
N ILE A 127 6.54 -3.79 12.13
CA ILE A 127 5.17 -3.64 11.66
C ILE A 127 4.34 -3.02 12.80
N VAL A 128 3.75 -1.85 12.54
CA VAL A 128 2.86 -1.14 13.45
C VAL A 128 1.42 -1.33 13.00
N GLY A 129 0.69 -2.19 13.73
CA GLY A 129 -0.66 -2.62 13.38
C GLY A 129 -0.72 -4.11 13.02
N ALA A 130 -1.32 -4.91 13.91
CA ALA A 130 -1.41 -6.37 13.80
C ALA A 130 -2.71 -6.85 13.11
N GLY A 131 -3.21 -6.08 12.14
CA GLY A 131 -4.38 -6.41 11.33
C GLY A 131 -4.03 -7.24 10.08
N THR A 132 -4.99 -7.37 9.17
CA THR A 132 -4.83 -8.10 7.90
C THR A 132 -3.70 -7.53 7.05
N GLN A 133 -3.60 -6.19 6.93
CA GLN A 133 -2.53 -5.57 6.13
C GLN A 133 -1.15 -5.79 6.75
N GLY A 134 -1.05 -5.79 8.08
CA GLY A 134 0.20 -6.13 8.77
C GLY A 134 0.68 -7.55 8.46
N ARG A 135 -0.25 -8.53 8.43
CA ARG A 135 0.07 -9.93 8.06
C ARG A 135 0.52 -10.04 6.61
N ASN A 136 -0.19 -9.39 5.70
CA ASN A 136 0.20 -9.35 4.30
C ASN A 136 1.57 -8.69 4.09
N ALA A 137 1.86 -7.60 4.83
CA ALA A 137 3.17 -6.95 4.81
C ALA A 137 4.27 -7.89 5.35
N ARG A 138 4.00 -8.63 6.45
CA ARG A 138 4.95 -9.62 6.99
C ARG A 138 5.35 -10.66 5.93
N GLU A 139 4.37 -11.21 5.22
CA GLU A 139 4.64 -12.18 4.14
C GLU A 139 5.46 -11.57 3.02
N ALA A 140 5.01 -10.44 2.49
CA ALA A 140 5.63 -9.79 1.33
C ALA A 140 7.07 -9.33 1.62
N TYR A 141 7.27 -8.62 2.74
CA TYR A 141 8.60 -8.16 3.13
C TYR A 141 9.53 -9.32 3.50
N GLY A 142 8.99 -10.43 3.98
CA GLY A 142 9.76 -11.67 4.18
C GLY A 142 10.33 -12.25 2.89
N THR A 143 9.71 -12.01 1.73
CA THR A 143 10.28 -12.42 0.43
C THR A 143 11.41 -11.51 -0.03
N LEU A 144 11.34 -10.22 0.30
CA LEU A 144 12.37 -9.24 -0.07
C LEU A 144 13.56 -9.27 0.91
N PHE A 145 13.28 -9.47 2.20
CA PHE A 145 14.26 -9.52 3.29
C PHE A 145 14.19 -10.85 4.05
N PRO A 146 14.59 -11.97 3.42
CA PRO A 146 14.37 -13.33 3.98
C PRO A 146 15.15 -13.63 5.27
N LYS A 147 16.15 -12.81 5.60
CA LYS A 147 16.95 -12.95 6.82
C LYS A 147 16.55 -11.95 7.92
N ALA A 148 15.62 -11.03 7.62
CA ALA A 148 15.23 -10.01 8.56
C ALA A 148 14.49 -10.59 9.76
N ARG A 149 14.70 -9.96 10.91
CA ARG A 149 13.89 -10.15 12.11
C ARG A 149 12.72 -9.20 12.06
N PHE A 150 11.53 -9.70 12.32
CA PHE A 150 10.33 -8.89 12.35
C PHE A 150 9.91 -8.62 13.78
N ARG A 151 9.48 -7.41 14.03
CA ARG A 151 8.85 -6.98 15.25
C ARG A 151 7.44 -6.48 14.93
N VAL A 152 6.49 -6.79 15.76
CA VAL A 152 5.13 -6.29 15.59
C VAL A 152 4.69 -5.56 16.83
N TRP A 153 4.20 -4.36 16.64
CA TRP A 153 3.56 -3.59 17.70
C TRP A 153 2.08 -3.37 17.39
N ASN A 154 1.27 -3.44 18.42
CA ASN A 154 -0.15 -3.11 18.33
C ASN A 154 -0.62 -2.47 19.63
N ARG A 155 -1.58 -1.55 19.56
CA ARG A 155 -2.18 -0.89 20.73
C ARG A 155 -2.68 -1.88 21.78
N THR A 156 -3.19 -3.04 21.34
CA THR A 156 -3.56 -4.18 22.20
C THR A 156 -2.42 -5.20 22.16
N PRO A 157 -1.63 -5.35 23.23
CA PRO A 157 -0.45 -6.25 23.23
C PRO A 157 -0.74 -7.69 22.86
N ALA A 158 -1.82 -8.27 23.38
CA ALA A 158 -2.23 -9.64 23.06
C ALA A 158 -2.45 -9.88 21.55
N THR A 159 -2.86 -8.85 20.81
CA THR A 159 -3.00 -8.95 19.34
C THR A 159 -1.64 -9.01 18.65
N ALA A 160 -0.64 -8.28 19.16
CA ALA A 160 0.74 -8.36 18.66
C ALA A 160 1.38 -9.71 18.97
N GLU A 161 1.14 -10.25 20.17
CA GLU A 161 1.60 -11.59 20.56
C GLU A 161 0.97 -12.69 19.70
N SER A 162 -0.35 -12.61 19.45
CA SER A 162 -1.03 -13.55 18.57
C SER A 162 -0.49 -13.49 17.13
N PHE A 163 -0.26 -12.29 16.61
CA PHE A 163 0.36 -12.10 15.30
C PHE A 163 1.77 -12.71 15.25
N ALA A 164 2.61 -12.42 16.26
CA ALA A 164 3.98 -12.92 16.30
C ALA A 164 4.03 -14.46 16.30
N ALA A 165 3.09 -15.11 16.97
CA ALA A 165 3.00 -16.57 17.03
C ALA A 165 2.63 -17.24 15.68
N GLU A 166 2.14 -16.47 14.69
CA GLU A 166 1.77 -16.97 13.36
C GLU A 166 2.97 -17.11 12.41
N PHE A 167 4.10 -16.43 12.72
CA PHE A 167 5.23 -16.30 11.80
C PHE A 167 6.58 -16.58 12.47
N ASP A 168 7.44 -17.31 11.80
CA ASP A 168 8.84 -17.47 12.20
C ASP A 168 9.58 -16.11 12.17
N ASN A 169 10.64 -15.98 12.96
CA ASN A 169 11.45 -14.75 13.05
C ASN A 169 10.63 -13.48 13.32
N THR A 170 9.54 -13.61 14.07
CA THR A 170 8.66 -12.51 14.41
C THR A 170 8.42 -12.46 15.90
N GLU A 171 8.58 -11.30 16.53
CA GLU A 171 8.36 -11.09 17.96
C GLU A 171 7.44 -9.89 18.23
N ALA A 172 6.66 -9.94 19.30
CA ALA A 172 5.88 -8.80 19.74
C ALA A 172 6.79 -7.75 20.38
N ALA A 173 6.59 -6.48 20.00
CA ALA A 173 7.30 -5.34 20.57
C ALA A 173 6.43 -4.71 21.68
N PRO A 174 6.90 -4.67 22.94
CA PRO A 174 6.11 -4.10 24.04
C PRO A 174 6.12 -2.58 24.05
N ASP A 175 7.16 -1.95 23.51
CA ASP A 175 7.37 -0.51 23.49
C ASP A 175 7.57 -0.03 22.05
N LEU A 176 6.72 0.91 21.60
CA LEU A 176 6.73 1.42 20.25
C LEU A 176 7.97 2.26 19.96
N GLU A 177 8.35 3.17 20.88
CA GLU A 177 9.51 4.04 20.68
C GLU A 177 10.79 3.22 20.51
N GLN A 178 11.03 2.30 21.44
CA GLN A 178 12.22 1.43 21.35
C GLN A 178 12.22 0.58 20.07
N ALA A 179 11.04 0.11 19.64
CA ALA A 179 10.92 -0.68 18.43
C ALA A 179 11.22 0.16 17.17
N VAL A 180 10.70 1.40 17.08
CA VAL A 180 11.00 2.33 15.99
C VAL A 180 12.48 2.68 15.95
N ARG A 181 13.10 3.00 17.10
CA ARG A 181 14.53 3.33 17.18
C ARG A 181 15.44 2.17 16.73
N ALA A 182 15.01 0.93 16.93
CA ALA A 182 15.78 -0.27 16.60
C ALA A 182 15.59 -0.74 15.14
N ALA A 183 14.47 -0.41 14.50
CA ALA A 183 14.13 -0.91 13.17
C ALA A 183 14.94 -0.23 12.05
N ASP A 184 15.21 -0.95 10.96
CA ASP A 184 15.70 -0.38 9.69
C ASP A 184 14.53 0.02 8.79
N ILE A 185 13.44 -0.73 8.86
CA ILE A 185 12.20 -0.46 8.13
C ILE A 185 11.05 -0.40 9.13
N VAL A 186 10.23 0.64 9.05
CA VAL A 186 9.00 0.80 9.83
C VAL A 186 7.81 0.83 8.89
N ILE A 187 6.93 -0.15 9.02
CA ILE A 187 5.70 -0.28 8.21
C ILE A 187 4.51 0.02 9.10
N THR A 188 3.67 0.98 8.71
CA THR A 188 2.45 1.28 9.45
C THR A 188 1.21 0.83 8.70
N THR A 189 0.31 0.14 9.38
CA THR A 189 -0.94 -0.41 8.81
C THR A 189 -2.13 -0.14 9.73
N THR A 190 -2.16 1.05 10.31
CA THR A 190 -3.13 1.40 11.36
C THR A 190 -4.31 2.22 10.83
N MET A 191 -5.34 2.34 11.64
CA MET A 191 -6.49 3.24 11.40
C MET A 191 -6.36 4.54 12.20
N ALA A 192 -5.13 4.97 12.50
CA ALA A 192 -4.86 6.12 13.37
C ALA A 192 -5.31 7.43 12.70
N THR A 193 -5.93 8.30 13.51
CA THR A 193 -6.21 9.71 13.17
C THR A 193 -5.22 10.65 13.83
N GLU A 194 -4.53 10.16 14.87
CA GLU A 194 -3.46 10.87 15.56
C GLU A 194 -2.13 10.14 15.30
N PRO A 195 -1.05 10.85 14.98
CA PRO A 195 0.24 10.24 14.68
C PRO A 195 0.78 9.33 15.78
N LEU A 196 1.20 8.14 15.38
CA LEU A 196 1.83 7.15 16.27
C LEU A 196 3.35 7.17 16.14
N ILE A 197 3.87 7.43 14.94
CA ILE A 197 5.31 7.47 14.68
C ILE A 197 5.81 8.90 14.86
N ARG A 198 6.77 9.08 15.75
CA ARG A 198 7.38 10.37 16.03
C ARG A 198 8.71 10.51 15.32
N GLY A 199 8.93 11.68 14.71
CA GLY A 199 10.18 11.99 14.03
C GLY A 199 11.40 11.94 14.94
N ASP A 200 11.27 12.32 16.20
CA ASP A 200 12.33 12.26 17.23
C ASP A 200 12.89 10.84 17.45
N TRP A 201 12.13 9.80 17.09
CA TRP A 201 12.54 8.42 17.25
C TRP A 201 13.35 7.91 16.06
N LEU A 202 13.29 8.63 14.92
CA LEU A 202 13.94 8.21 13.70
C LEU A 202 15.45 8.36 13.77
N ARG A 203 16.16 7.45 13.13
CA ARG A 203 17.61 7.48 12.97
C ARG A 203 18.00 7.49 11.49
N PRO A 204 19.22 7.96 11.15
CA PRO A 204 19.72 7.89 9.79
C PRO A 204 19.60 6.49 9.19
N GLY A 205 19.29 6.43 7.90
CA GLY A 205 19.20 5.20 7.12
C GLY A 205 17.89 4.44 7.18
N GLN A 206 16.93 4.86 8.00
CA GLN A 206 15.63 4.19 8.10
C GLN A 206 14.77 4.40 6.86
N HIS A 207 13.87 3.44 6.61
CA HIS A 207 12.78 3.53 5.65
C HIS A 207 11.43 3.44 6.37
N LEU A 208 10.57 4.45 6.17
CA LEU A 208 9.19 4.47 6.66
C LEU A 208 8.25 4.16 5.52
N ASP A 209 7.35 3.22 5.72
CA ASP A 209 6.31 2.83 4.77
C ASP A 209 4.93 3.02 5.41
N LEU A 210 4.23 4.07 5.01
CA LEU A 210 2.97 4.50 5.62
C LEU A 210 1.78 4.02 4.78
N ILE A 211 1.15 2.91 5.19
CA ILE A 211 0.08 2.23 4.45
C ILE A 211 -1.31 2.58 4.99
N GLY A 212 -1.45 2.71 6.32
CA GLY A 212 -2.76 2.64 6.96
C GLY A 212 -3.67 3.83 6.72
N ALA A 213 -3.13 5.06 6.65
CA ALA A 213 -3.93 6.25 6.38
C ALA A 213 -4.42 6.30 4.93
N TYR A 214 -5.76 6.37 4.73
CA TYR A 214 -6.40 6.45 3.40
C TYR A 214 -7.54 7.47 3.33
N ARG A 215 -7.90 8.10 4.46
CA ARG A 215 -8.90 9.17 4.55
C ARG A 215 -8.25 10.51 4.84
N PRO A 216 -8.96 11.63 4.58
CA PRO A 216 -8.42 12.98 4.82
C PRO A 216 -8.21 13.34 6.29
N ASP A 217 -8.74 12.55 7.24
CA ASP A 217 -8.63 12.74 8.69
C ASP A 217 -7.60 11.81 9.35
N MET A 218 -6.91 10.97 8.59
CA MET A 218 -5.99 9.95 9.14
C MET A 218 -4.53 10.38 8.99
N ARG A 219 -3.74 10.11 10.05
CA ARG A 219 -2.29 10.29 10.08
C ARG A 219 -1.63 9.22 10.93
N GLU A 220 -0.50 8.68 10.46
CA GLU A 220 0.30 7.68 11.15
C GLU A 220 1.64 8.23 11.65
N ALA A 221 2.22 9.24 10.95
CA ALA A 221 3.46 9.90 11.32
C ALA A 221 3.26 11.38 11.66
N ASP A 222 4.08 11.92 12.56
CA ASP A 222 4.04 13.32 12.94
C ASP A 222 4.77 14.23 11.95
N ASP A 223 4.65 15.55 12.16
CA ASP A 223 5.27 16.57 11.31
C ASP A 223 6.80 16.49 11.30
N GLU A 224 7.39 16.12 12.43
CA GLU A 224 8.83 15.98 12.55
C GLU A 224 9.34 14.78 11.69
N ALA A 225 8.57 13.70 11.59
CA ALA A 225 8.92 12.59 10.72
C ALA A 225 8.93 13.01 9.25
N LEU A 226 7.93 13.81 8.82
CA LEU A 226 7.87 14.34 7.45
C LEU A 226 9.03 15.30 7.15
N LYS A 227 9.38 16.19 8.09
CA LYS A 227 10.49 17.16 7.93
C LYS A 227 11.86 16.50 7.86
N ARG A 228 12.05 15.39 8.54
CA ARG A 228 13.32 14.66 8.59
C ARG A 228 13.53 13.69 7.46
N ALA A 229 12.45 13.23 6.82
CA ALA A 229 12.51 12.23 5.77
C ALA A 229 12.45 12.86 4.38
N THR A 230 13.06 12.20 3.41
CA THR A 230 12.78 12.44 2.00
C THR A 230 11.50 11.69 1.63
N ILE A 231 10.50 12.42 1.13
CA ILE A 231 9.14 11.92 0.94
C ILE A 231 8.95 11.43 -0.50
N PHE A 232 8.41 10.22 -0.62
CA PHE A 232 8.02 9.57 -1.87
C PHE A 232 6.56 9.13 -1.78
N VAL A 233 5.88 9.04 -2.91
CA VAL A 233 4.48 8.59 -3.00
C VAL A 233 4.32 7.62 -4.18
N ASP A 234 3.21 6.87 -4.21
CA ASP A 234 2.85 6.06 -5.39
C ASP A 234 2.45 6.95 -6.58
N SER A 235 1.63 7.96 -6.34
CA SER A 235 1.25 8.98 -7.31
C SER A 235 0.85 10.27 -6.58
N ARG A 236 1.41 11.40 -7.01
CA ARG A 236 1.05 12.70 -6.45
C ARG A 236 -0.45 12.99 -6.58
N ASP A 237 -1.06 12.57 -7.68
CA ASP A 237 -2.48 12.86 -7.97
C ASP A 237 -3.44 12.13 -7.04
N THR A 238 -3.08 10.92 -6.59
CA THR A 238 -3.94 10.09 -5.73
C THR A 238 -3.68 10.27 -4.25
N THR A 239 -2.58 10.94 -3.87
CA THR A 239 -2.11 10.98 -2.49
C THR A 239 -2.23 12.36 -1.87
N LEU A 240 -1.68 13.42 -2.51
CA LEU A 240 -1.42 14.70 -1.86
C LEU A 240 -2.67 15.43 -1.38
N ASP A 241 -3.73 15.45 -2.18
CA ASP A 241 -4.96 16.19 -1.89
C ASP A 241 -6.05 15.35 -1.22
N HIS A 242 -5.78 14.05 -1.03
CA HIS A 242 -6.81 13.09 -0.64
C HIS A 242 -6.59 12.48 0.75
N ILE A 243 -5.32 12.22 1.13
CA ILE A 243 -4.98 11.47 2.33
C ILE A 243 -4.39 12.41 3.37
N GLY A 244 -4.96 12.39 4.58
CA GLY A 244 -4.58 13.28 5.69
C GLY A 244 -3.09 13.25 6.04
N GLU A 245 -2.41 12.14 5.81
CA GLU A 245 -0.97 11.98 6.04
C GLU A 245 -0.12 13.08 5.37
N LEU A 246 -0.48 13.49 4.14
CA LEU A 246 0.19 14.56 3.42
C LEU A 246 -0.68 15.81 3.24
N LYS A 247 -2.00 15.62 3.09
CA LYS A 247 -2.96 16.71 2.90
C LYS A 247 -2.95 17.72 4.05
N ILE A 248 -2.93 17.23 5.30
CA ILE A 248 -2.95 18.08 6.48
C ILE A 248 -1.66 18.92 6.57
N PRO A 249 -0.44 18.31 6.54
CA PRO A 249 0.80 19.06 6.62
C PRO A 249 1.09 19.94 5.39
N LEU A 250 0.52 19.64 4.22
CA LEU A 250 0.53 20.54 3.06
C LEU A 250 -0.36 21.77 3.28
N ALA A 251 -1.54 21.58 3.90
CA ALA A 251 -2.49 22.66 4.13
C ALA A 251 -2.03 23.64 5.22
N ASP A 252 -1.34 23.16 6.24
CA ASP A 252 -0.82 24.00 7.32
C ASP A 252 0.61 24.54 7.09
N GLY A 253 1.23 24.16 5.96
CA GLY A 253 2.56 24.63 5.56
C GLY A 253 3.73 23.93 6.24
N THR A 254 3.50 22.82 6.92
CA THR A 254 4.55 21.96 7.51
C THR A 254 5.51 21.42 6.44
N ILE A 255 4.95 21.05 5.28
CA ILE A 255 5.68 20.66 4.07
C ILE A 255 5.12 21.41 2.86
N GLN A 256 5.87 21.43 1.76
CA GLN A 256 5.48 21.97 0.47
C GLN A 256 5.34 20.84 -0.56
N ARG A 257 4.63 21.08 -1.67
CA ARG A 257 4.51 20.08 -2.77
C ARG A 257 5.87 19.69 -3.35
N ASP A 258 6.81 20.62 -3.39
CA ASP A 258 8.18 20.41 -3.89
C ASP A 258 9.04 19.56 -2.94
N ASP A 259 8.61 19.35 -1.69
CA ASP A 259 9.27 18.43 -0.75
C ASP A 259 8.98 16.96 -1.11
N ILE A 260 7.98 16.70 -1.96
CA ILE A 260 7.70 15.36 -2.50
C ILE A 260 8.72 15.06 -3.60
N ARG A 261 9.75 14.30 -3.25
CA ARG A 261 10.90 14.00 -4.08
C ARG A 261 10.53 13.36 -5.41
N ALA A 262 9.71 12.31 -5.37
CA ALA A 262 9.32 11.56 -6.54
C ALA A 262 8.03 10.74 -6.31
N ASP A 263 7.35 10.39 -7.40
CA ASP A 263 6.37 9.31 -7.44
C ASP A 263 6.82 8.21 -8.41
N TYR A 264 6.00 7.15 -8.58
CA TYR A 264 6.40 6.03 -9.44
C TYR A 264 6.54 6.39 -10.92
N TYR A 265 5.92 7.46 -11.39
CA TYR A 265 6.14 7.94 -12.76
C TYR A 265 7.54 8.54 -12.96
N ASP A 266 8.27 8.79 -11.86
CA ASP A 266 9.68 9.20 -11.89
C ASP A 266 10.67 8.01 -11.86
N LEU A 267 10.19 6.74 -11.84
CA LEU A 267 11.06 5.55 -11.90
C LEU A 267 12.00 5.54 -13.11
N PRO A 268 11.54 5.86 -14.35
CA PRO A 268 12.41 5.86 -15.52
C PRO A 268 13.53 6.92 -15.47
N SER A 269 13.31 8.03 -14.77
CA SER A 269 14.30 9.09 -14.60
C SER A 269 15.35 8.80 -13.53
N GLY A 270 15.12 7.76 -12.70
CA GLY A 270 15.98 7.42 -11.57
C GLY A 270 15.78 8.28 -10.33
N HIS A 271 14.84 9.23 -10.31
CA HIS A 271 14.57 10.08 -9.14
C HIS A 271 13.86 9.34 -8.00
N PHE A 272 13.18 8.23 -8.30
CA PHE A 272 12.57 7.38 -7.26
C PHE A 272 13.62 6.42 -6.70
N ALA A 273 14.55 6.96 -5.94
CA ALA A 273 15.66 6.22 -5.35
C ALA A 273 16.18 6.93 -4.09
N ARG A 274 16.81 6.16 -3.22
CA ARG A 274 17.59 6.63 -2.08
C ARG A 274 18.90 7.27 -2.58
N ASP A 275 19.28 8.41 -2.01
CA ASP A 275 20.50 9.14 -2.41
C ASP A 275 21.73 8.69 -1.59
N SER A 276 21.56 8.27 -0.33
CA SER A 276 22.64 7.81 0.56
C SER A 276 22.14 6.82 1.61
N ASP A 277 23.05 6.07 2.22
CA ASP A 277 22.72 5.11 3.28
C ASP A 277 22.21 5.79 4.57
N ASP A 278 22.56 7.05 4.81
CA ASP A 278 22.11 7.82 5.97
C ASP A 278 20.76 8.53 5.75
N GLN A 279 20.28 8.60 4.51
CA GLN A 279 19.01 9.24 4.21
C GLN A 279 17.85 8.50 4.90
N ILE A 280 16.97 9.24 5.57
CA ILE A 280 15.68 8.73 6.01
C ILE A 280 14.71 8.84 4.83
N THR A 281 14.14 7.74 4.39
CA THR A 281 13.15 7.73 3.30
C THR A 281 11.76 7.43 3.87
N LEU A 282 10.75 8.15 3.39
CA LEU A 282 9.36 7.95 3.75
C LEU A 282 8.57 7.71 2.46
N PHE A 283 7.85 6.61 2.40
CA PHE A 283 6.90 6.32 1.33
C PHE A 283 5.48 6.39 1.84
N LYS A 284 4.61 7.14 1.15
CA LYS A 284 3.18 7.14 1.42
C LYS A 284 2.44 6.39 0.33
N ASN A 285 1.90 5.25 0.70
CA ASN A 285 1.01 4.43 -0.13
C ASN A 285 -0.35 5.14 -0.26
N GLY A 286 -0.71 5.54 -1.45
CA GLY A 286 -1.98 6.21 -1.76
C GLY A 286 -3.04 5.27 -2.31
N GLY A 287 -2.61 4.19 -2.93
CA GLY A 287 -3.51 3.11 -3.38
C GLY A 287 -4.46 3.47 -4.51
N GLY A 288 -4.04 4.23 -5.49
CA GLY A 288 -4.84 4.68 -6.62
C GLY A 288 -5.40 3.54 -7.51
N ALA A 289 -6.42 3.86 -8.32
CA ALA A 289 -7.05 2.90 -9.22
C ALA A 289 -6.11 2.35 -10.32
N HIS A 290 -5.06 3.10 -10.69
CA HIS A 290 -4.02 2.62 -11.61
C HIS A 290 -3.33 1.36 -11.09
N LEU A 291 -3.08 1.28 -9.79
CA LEU A 291 -2.51 0.09 -9.15
C LEU A 291 -3.48 -1.09 -9.17
N ASP A 292 -4.80 -0.83 -9.05
CA ASP A 292 -5.82 -1.88 -9.21
C ASP A 292 -5.78 -2.45 -10.63
N LEU A 293 -5.64 -1.61 -11.68
CA LEU A 293 -5.52 -2.04 -13.07
C LEU A 293 -4.24 -2.85 -13.32
N MET A 294 -3.08 -2.32 -12.93
CA MET A 294 -1.79 -2.98 -13.11
C MET A 294 -1.76 -4.36 -12.42
N THR A 295 -2.27 -4.42 -11.19
CA THR A 295 -2.36 -5.67 -10.42
C THR A 295 -3.33 -6.66 -11.07
N ALA A 296 -4.52 -6.20 -11.47
CA ALA A 296 -5.52 -7.05 -12.11
C ALA A 296 -5.01 -7.60 -13.46
N ARG A 297 -4.28 -6.80 -14.22
CA ARG A 297 -3.64 -7.24 -15.46
C ARG A 297 -2.59 -8.32 -15.18
N HIS A 298 -1.69 -8.10 -14.21
CA HIS A 298 -0.71 -9.10 -13.80
C HIS A 298 -1.37 -10.41 -13.35
N ILE A 299 -2.46 -10.32 -12.56
CA ILE A 299 -3.24 -11.50 -12.15
C ILE A 299 -3.76 -12.26 -13.37
N LEU A 300 -4.34 -11.56 -14.35
CA LEU A 300 -4.83 -12.19 -15.57
C LEU A 300 -3.67 -12.89 -16.32
N ASP A 301 -2.54 -12.22 -16.51
CA ASP A 301 -1.40 -12.72 -17.25
C ASP A 301 -0.79 -14.00 -16.65
N VAL A 302 -0.80 -14.14 -15.30
CA VAL A 302 -0.27 -15.35 -14.64
C VAL A 302 -1.31 -16.46 -14.45
N CYS A 303 -2.62 -16.14 -14.53
CA CYS A 303 -3.70 -17.09 -14.31
C CYS A 303 -4.33 -17.64 -15.60
N ALA A 304 -4.21 -16.92 -16.72
CA ALA A 304 -4.80 -17.30 -18.00
C ALA A 304 -4.09 -18.46 -18.74
#